data_25665bb5b78d6b816e6850a8febeabd3
#
_entry.id   25665bb5b78d6b816e6850a8febeabd3
#
_cell.length_a   1.000
_cell.length_b   1.000
_cell.length_c   1.000
_cell.angle_alpha   90.00
_cell.angle_beta   90.00
_cell.angle_gamma   90.00
#
_symmetry.space_group_name_H-M   'P 1'
#
loop_
_entity.id
_entity.type
_entity.pdbx_description
1 polymer ?
#
loop_
_entity_poly.entity_id
_entity_poly.type
_entity_poly.pdbx_seq_one_letter_code
_entity_poly.pdbx_strand_id
1 'polypeptide(L)'
;MTPRIPAMLTPTDLPLAELNCARLDGELFAVAGAWYPVDAHDGPETRARALAPIAPSRAAAERMTAAWVYGLAAEPVRHQFCVDVTARTRKPEGTNTVLREVRLGPDDTRVLAEQLVTTPLRTAIDLARWGRSAGAPQDTALLAALLAYDGLDDAHTDAYERVVRHGISFSKVAGARLLEARRLLQERGLLQERGAAVSRLTAGP
;
A
#
# COMPACT_ATOMS: atom_id res chain seq x y z
N MET A 1 -29.37 -20.43 16.19
CA MET A 1 -28.42 -19.59 15.43
C MET A 1 -27.02 -19.97 15.85
N THR A 2 -26.22 -20.50 14.97
CA THR A 2 -24.80 -20.79 15.27
C THR A 2 -24.06 -19.48 15.36
N PRO A 3 -23.33 -19.19 16.44
CA PRO A 3 -22.54 -17.96 16.55
C PRO A 3 -21.50 -17.93 15.42
N ARG A 4 -21.58 -16.93 14.57
CA ARG A 4 -20.60 -16.73 13.50
C ARG A 4 -19.38 -16.06 14.10
N ILE A 5 -18.23 -16.71 14.01
CA ILE A 5 -16.96 -16.09 14.41
C ILE A 5 -16.75 -14.82 13.56
N PRO A 6 -16.41 -13.69 14.19
CA PRO A 6 -16.09 -12.46 13.45
C PRO A 6 -14.97 -12.72 12.43
N ALA A 7 -15.03 -12.06 11.28
CA ALA A 7 -13.98 -12.17 10.27
C ALA A 7 -12.63 -11.61 10.75
N MET A 8 -12.64 -10.79 11.79
CA MET A 8 -11.48 -10.17 12.43
C MET A 8 -11.72 -10.19 13.94
N LEU A 9 -10.73 -10.60 14.71
CA LEU A 9 -10.71 -10.59 16.16
C LEU A 9 -9.75 -9.52 16.67
N THR A 10 -10.12 -8.92 17.81
CA THR A 10 -9.34 -7.88 18.49
C THR A 10 -9.28 -8.18 19.99
N PRO A 11 -8.46 -7.47 20.77
CA PRO A 11 -8.46 -7.60 22.24
C PRO A 11 -9.79 -7.25 22.93
N THR A 12 -10.75 -6.70 22.20
CA THR A 12 -12.12 -6.50 22.71
C THR A 12 -13.00 -7.73 22.56
N ASP A 13 -12.63 -8.66 21.68
CA ASP A 13 -13.37 -9.92 21.44
C ASP A 13 -12.87 -11.05 22.33
N LEU A 14 -11.54 -11.18 22.48
CA LEU A 14 -10.87 -12.18 23.30
C LEU A 14 -9.65 -11.57 24.00
N PRO A 15 -9.27 -12.06 25.19
CA PRO A 15 -8.03 -11.65 25.85
C PRO A 15 -6.82 -11.86 24.95
N LEU A 16 -5.85 -10.92 25.01
CA LEU A 16 -4.64 -10.96 24.19
C LEU A 16 -3.86 -12.28 24.34
N ALA A 17 -3.88 -12.87 25.53
CA ALA A 17 -3.26 -14.18 25.79
C ALA A 17 -3.90 -15.29 24.97
N GLU A 18 -5.22 -15.34 24.89
CA GLU A 18 -5.97 -16.33 24.10
C GLU A 18 -5.75 -16.14 22.61
N LEU A 19 -5.78 -14.89 22.12
CA LEU A 19 -5.47 -14.57 20.72
C LEU A 19 -4.06 -15.02 20.34
N ASN A 20 -3.08 -14.83 21.22
CA ASN A 20 -1.71 -15.29 20.98
C ASN A 20 -1.57 -16.83 21.08
N CYS A 21 -2.31 -17.50 21.97
CA CYS A 21 -2.34 -18.96 22.01
C CYS A 21 -2.90 -19.52 20.70
N ALA A 22 -4.08 -19.06 20.26
CA ALA A 22 -4.68 -19.50 19.00
C ALA A 22 -3.76 -19.23 17.78
N ARG A 23 -2.98 -18.13 17.81
CA ARG A 23 -1.97 -17.87 16.78
C ARG A 23 -0.81 -18.87 16.84
N LEU A 24 -0.35 -19.25 18.01
CA LEU A 24 0.72 -20.26 18.17
C LEU A 24 0.23 -21.65 17.77
N ASP A 25 -1.04 -21.95 18.01
CA ASP A 25 -1.69 -23.21 17.61
C ASP A 25 -1.99 -23.26 16.10
N GLY A 26 -1.73 -22.16 15.37
CA GLY A 26 -1.94 -22.09 13.92
C GLY A 26 -3.39 -21.88 13.50
N GLU A 27 -4.27 -21.50 14.40
CA GLU A 27 -5.68 -21.21 14.12
C GLU A 27 -5.89 -19.77 13.61
N LEU A 28 -5.02 -18.85 14.05
CA LEU A 28 -5.07 -17.42 13.68
C LEU A 28 -3.74 -16.94 13.13
N PHE A 29 -3.79 -15.90 12.31
CA PHE A 29 -2.64 -15.07 11.98
C PHE A 29 -2.88 -13.60 12.36
N ALA A 30 -1.81 -12.87 12.68
CA ALA A 30 -1.89 -11.48 13.12
C ALA A 30 -1.52 -10.50 11.99
N VAL A 31 -2.30 -9.42 11.86
CA VAL A 31 -2.10 -8.34 10.87
C VAL A 31 -2.43 -7.01 11.55
N ALA A 32 -1.48 -6.08 11.64
CA ALA A 32 -1.64 -4.75 12.23
C ALA A 32 -2.29 -4.74 13.63
N GLY A 33 -2.02 -5.77 14.44
CA GLY A 33 -2.61 -5.90 15.79
C GLY A 33 -4.05 -6.39 15.84
N ALA A 34 -4.59 -6.87 14.71
CA ALA A 34 -5.81 -7.65 14.63
C ALA A 34 -5.48 -9.13 14.31
N TRP A 35 -6.40 -10.04 14.59
CA TRP A 35 -6.23 -11.48 14.35
C TRP A 35 -7.30 -11.98 13.39
N TYR A 36 -6.88 -12.83 12.47
CA TYR A 36 -7.72 -13.42 11.43
C TYR A 36 -7.62 -14.95 11.48
N PRO A 37 -8.71 -15.69 11.19
CA PRO A 37 -8.64 -17.13 10.96
C PRO A 37 -7.60 -17.49 9.90
N VAL A 38 -6.91 -18.61 10.07
CA VAL A 38 -5.81 -19.03 9.16
C VAL A 38 -6.28 -19.26 7.72
N ASP A 39 -7.57 -19.55 7.52
CA ASP A 39 -8.20 -19.72 6.22
C ASP A 39 -8.64 -18.37 5.58
N ALA A 40 -8.54 -17.25 6.30
CA ALA A 40 -8.80 -15.95 5.74
C ALA A 40 -7.71 -15.56 4.72
N HIS A 41 -8.12 -14.95 3.62
CA HIS A 41 -7.19 -14.48 2.61
C HIS A 41 -6.40 -13.25 3.09
N ASP A 42 -5.07 -13.35 3.14
CA ASP A 42 -4.20 -12.18 3.39
C ASP A 42 -4.06 -11.33 2.11
N GLY A 43 -4.99 -10.42 1.94
CA GLY A 43 -5.05 -9.53 0.78
C GLY A 43 -5.26 -8.06 1.17
N PRO A 44 -5.34 -7.17 0.17
CA PRO A 44 -5.48 -5.73 0.39
C PRO A 44 -6.67 -5.36 1.27
N GLU A 45 -7.81 -6.02 1.12
CA GLU A 45 -9.00 -5.77 1.93
C GLU A 45 -8.82 -6.20 3.40
N THR A 46 -8.18 -7.34 3.65
CA THR A 46 -7.89 -7.83 4.99
C THR A 46 -6.94 -6.87 5.71
N ARG A 47 -5.87 -6.44 5.04
CA ARG A 47 -4.90 -5.48 5.57
C ARG A 47 -5.51 -4.10 5.80
N ALA A 48 -6.35 -3.63 4.87
CA ALA A 48 -7.08 -2.38 5.04
C ALA A 48 -8.02 -2.41 6.25
N ARG A 49 -8.79 -3.51 6.41
CA ARG A 49 -9.69 -3.71 7.57
C ARG A 49 -8.92 -3.74 8.89
N ALA A 50 -7.73 -4.33 8.92
CA ALA A 50 -6.89 -4.38 10.12
C ALA A 50 -6.45 -2.98 10.61
N LEU A 51 -6.48 -1.97 9.74
CA LEU A 51 -6.17 -0.59 10.13
C LEU A 51 -7.32 0.11 10.86
N ALA A 52 -8.56 -0.37 10.77
CA ALA A 52 -9.74 0.31 11.33
C ALA A 52 -9.60 0.71 12.81
N PRO A 53 -9.02 -0.12 13.72
CA PRO A 53 -8.87 0.26 15.13
C PRO A 53 -7.87 1.41 15.38
N ILE A 54 -6.95 1.67 14.45
CA ILE A 54 -5.85 2.63 14.61
C ILE A 54 -5.92 3.81 13.65
N ALA A 55 -6.78 3.73 12.63
CA ALA A 55 -6.92 4.76 11.62
C ALA A 55 -7.63 6.00 12.20
N PRO A 56 -7.08 7.21 12.01
CA PRO A 56 -7.82 8.42 12.33
C PRO A 56 -9.07 8.55 11.45
N SER A 57 -10.14 9.09 12.00
CA SER A 57 -11.37 9.33 11.26
C SER A 57 -11.10 10.10 9.96
N ARG A 58 -11.70 9.68 8.85
CA ARG A 58 -11.56 10.25 7.50
C ARG A 58 -10.14 10.26 6.93
N ALA A 59 -9.17 9.63 7.60
CA ALA A 59 -7.81 9.56 7.10
C ALA A 59 -7.62 8.39 6.13
N ALA A 60 -6.83 8.61 5.10
CA ALA A 60 -6.38 7.59 4.18
C ALA A 60 -5.04 7.02 4.62
N ALA A 61 -4.88 5.70 4.57
CA ALA A 61 -3.57 5.07 4.66
C ALA A 61 -2.69 5.54 3.50
N GLU A 62 -1.45 5.94 3.78
CA GLU A 62 -0.56 6.53 2.78
C GLU A 62 0.83 5.91 2.78
N ARG A 63 1.62 6.21 1.75
CA ARG A 63 3.04 5.85 1.63
C ARG A 63 3.31 4.38 1.95
N MET A 64 4.17 4.07 2.95
CA MET A 64 4.54 2.70 3.28
C MET A 64 3.36 1.89 3.82
N THR A 65 2.41 2.51 4.51
CA THR A 65 1.18 1.81 4.95
C THR A 65 0.31 1.42 3.75
N ALA A 66 0.11 2.31 2.80
CA ALA A 66 -0.62 1.97 1.57
C ALA A 66 0.12 0.90 0.75
N ALA A 67 1.44 1.01 0.59
CA ALA A 67 2.25 0.00 -0.09
C ALA A 67 2.14 -1.39 0.58
N TRP A 68 2.11 -1.44 1.91
CA TRP A 68 1.87 -2.66 2.67
C TRP A 68 0.44 -3.19 2.47
N VAL A 69 -0.57 -2.34 2.49
CA VAL A 69 -1.96 -2.75 2.19
C VAL A 69 -2.04 -3.40 0.82
N TYR A 70 -1.37 -2.88 -0.19
CA TYR A 70 -1.29 -3.46 -1.53
C TYR A 70 -0.42 -4.73 -1.63
N GLY A 71 0.22 -5.16 -0.55
CA GLY A 71 1.08 -6.33 -0.55
C GLY A 71 2.47 -6.12 -1.17
N LEU A 72 2.86 -4.86 -1.39
CA LEU A 72 4.10 -4.51 -2.08
C LEU A 72 5.26 -4.19 -1.12
N ALA A 73 4.97 -4.04 0.17
CA ALA A 73 5.96 -3.76 1.20
C ALA A 73 5.66 -4.52 2.49
N ALA A 74 6.66 -4.64 3.37
CA ALA A 74 6.45 -5.13 4.72
C ALA A 74 5.62 -4.13 5.54
N GLU A 75 4.98 -4.64 6.61
CA GLU A 75 4.25 -3.80 7.56
C GLU A 75 5.18 -2.75 8.19
N PRO A 76 4.83 -1.46 8.13
CA PRO A 76 5.68 -0.43 8.69
C PRO A 76 5.56 -0.40 10.22
N VAL A 77 6.68 -0.16 10.92
CA VAL A 77 6.72 -0.02 12.39
C VAL A 77 5.75 1.05 12.90
N ARG A 78 5.53 2.09 12.09
CA ARG A 78 4.57 3.17 12.37
C ARG A 78 3.68 3.36 11.15
N HIS A 79 2.39 3.12 11.33
CA HIS A 79 1.43 3.34 10.25
C HIS A 79 1.29 4.83 9.93
N GLN A 80 1.18 5.13 8.63
CA GLN A 80 1.18 6.47 8.05
C GLN A 80 -0.19 6.74 7.44
N PHE A 81 -0.79 7.83 7.86
CA PHE A 81 -2.09 8.29 7.39
C PHE A 81 -2.00 9.73 6.90
N CYS A 82 -2.86 10.08 5.98
CA CYS A 82 -3.07 11.46 5.58
C CYS A 82 -4.55 11.82 5.59
N VAL A 83 -4.82 13.10 5.75
CA VAL A 83 -6.17 13.68 5.68
C VAL A 83 -6.13 14.91 4.79
N ASP A 84 -7.24 15.16 4.09
CA ASP A 84 -7.32 16.39 3.31
C ASP A 84 -7.29 17.62 4.21
N VAL A 85 -6.60 18.67 3.77
CA VAL A 85 -6.46 19.94 4.51
C VAL A 85 -7.80 20.57 4.87
N THR A 86 -8.87 20.26 4.14
CA THR A 86 -10.23 20.74 4.40
C THR A 86 -11.00 19.86 5.38
N ALA A 87 -10.54 18.64 5.66
CA ALA A 87 -11.22 17.63 6.48
C ALA A 87 -10.41 17.24 7.72
N ARG A 88 -9.83 18.24 8.39
CA ARG A 88 -8.95 18.06 9.57
C ARG A 88 -9.52 17.10 10.58
N THR A 89 -8.67 16.22 11.09
CA THR A 89 -8.99 15.27 12.15
C THR A 89 -7.84 15.19 13.15
N ARG A 90 -8.14 14.62 14.33
CA ARG A 90 -7.12 14.36 15.33
C ARG A 90 -6.65 12.91 15.23
N LYS A 91 -5.37 12.70 15.49
CA LYS A 91 -4.80 11.35 15.66
C LYS A 91 -5.43 10.72 16.92
N PRO A 92 -5.86 9.45 16.88
CA PRO A 92 -6.30 8.73 18.08
C PRO A 92 -5.19 8.66 19.12
N GLU A 93 -5.52 8.90 20.38
CA GLU A 93 -4.57 8.82 21.49
C GLU A 93 -4.05 7.38 21.65
N GLY A 94 -2.81 7.24 22.11
CA GLY A 94 -2.19 5.93 22.33
C GLY A 94 -1.79 5.16 21.07
N THR A 95 -2.11 5.64 19.87
CA THR A 95 -1.72 4.95 18.62
C THR A 95 -0.33 5.34 18.16
N ASN A 96 0.47 4.33 17.72
CA ASN A 96 1.79 4.56 17.10
C ASN A 96 1.65 4.87 15.60
N THR A 97 0.92 5.95 15.28
CA THR A 97 0.64 6.37 13.90
C THR A 97 1.22 7.74 13.59
N VAL A 98 1.42 8.03 12.30
CA VAL A 98 1.77 9.35 11.79
C VAL A 98 0.57 9.87 11.00
N LEU A 99 0.16 11.11 11.23
CA LEU A 99 -0.90 11.78 10.48
C LEU A 99 -0.35 13.05 9.83
N ARG A 100 -0.62 13.22 8.53
CA ARG A 100 -0.28 14.42 7.77
C ARG A 100 -1.52 15.07 7.19
N GLU A 101 -1.51 16.40 7.09
CA GLU A 101 -2.48 17.14 6.29
C GLU A 101 -1.89 17.32 4.88
N VAL A 102 -2.66 16.93 3.87
CA VAL A 102 -2.27 17.01 2.45
C VAL A 102 -3.46 17.45 1.60
N ARG A 103 -3.21 17.89 0.38
CA ARG A 103 -4.28 18.07 -0.60
C ARG A 103 -4.55 16.74 -1.30
N LEU A 104 -5.79 16.28 -1.24
CA LEU A 104 -6.27 15.08 -1.91
C LEU A 104 -7.21 15.48 -3.05
N GLY A 105 -6.94 14.96 -4.24
CA GLY A 105 -7.86 15.02 -5.37
C GLY A 105 -8.86 13.86 -5.33
N PRO A 106 -9.90 13.90 -6.17
CA PRO A 106 -10.95 12.86 -6.20
C PRO A 106 -10.40 11.46 -6.51
N ASP A 107 -9.34 11.37 -7.31
CA ASP A 107 -8.72 10.11 -7.74
C ASP A 107 -7.48 9.73 -6.92
N ASP A 108 -7.22 10.42 -5.82
CA ASP A 108 -6.05 10.17 -4.99
C ASP A 108 -6.26 9.06 -3.97
N THR A 109 -7.52 8.68 -3.70
CA THR A 109 -7.88 7.65 -2.73
C THR A 109 -8.88 6.66 -3.27
N ARG A 110 -8.87 5.45 -2.74
CA ARG A 110 -9.91 4.43 -2.92
C ARG A 110 -10.34 3.85 -1.58
N VAL A 111 -11.51 3.25 -1.54
CA VAL A 111 -12.02 2.54 -0.35
C VAL A 111 -11.70 1.06 -0.50
N LEU A 112 -11.05 0.47 0.50
CA LEU A 112 -10.83 -0.96 0.65
C LEU A 112 -11.37 -1.37 2.03
N ALA A 113 -12.36 -2.25 2.06
CA ALA A 113 -12.99 -2.71 3.30
C ALA A 113 -13.33 -1.56 4.29
N GLU A 114 -13.97 -0.51 3.76
CA GLU A 114 -14.37 0.73 4.48
C GLU A 114 -13.22 1.67 4.87
N GLN A 115 -11.95 1.27 4.69
CA GLN A 115 -10.77 2.09 4.95
C GLN A 115 -10.37 2.87 3.69
N LEU A 116 -10.16 4.19 3.83
CA LEU A 116 -9.53 4.99 2.78
C LEU A 116 -8.05 4.65 2.66
N VAL A 117 -7.59 4.44 1.42
CA VAL A 117 -6.19 4.17 1.09
C VAL A 117 -5.81 5.03 -0.11
N THR A 118 -4.63 5.64 -0.11
CA THR A 118 -4.15 6.35 -1.31
C THR A 118 -3.99 5.36 -2.47
N THR A 119 -4.42 5.75 -3.67
CA THR A 119 -4.27 4.90 -4.87
C THR A 119 -2.80 4.53 -5.10
N PRO A 120 -2.50 3.42 -5.79
CA PRO A 120 -1.12 3.03 -6.08
C PRO A 120 -0.32 4.15 -6.75
N LEU A 121 -0.92 4.85 -7.70
CA LEU A 121 -0.32 6.00 -8.37
C LEU A 121 -0.01 7.14 -7.39
N ARG A 122 -0.97 7.53 -6.54
CA ARG A 122 -0.76 8.55 -5.51
C ARG A 122 0.30 8.11 -4.51
N THR A 123 0.29 6.86 -4.10
CA THR A 123 1.29 6.28 -3.20
C THR A 123 2.68 6.34 -3.81
N ALA A 124 2.85 5.99 -5.09
CA ALA A 124 4.12 6.08 -5.81
C ALA A 124 4.63 7.54 -5.85
N ILE A 125 3.77 8.50 -6.17
CA ILE A 125 4.12 9.93 -6.18
C ILE A 125 4.60 10.39 -4.80
N ASP A 126 3.87 10.05 -3.72
CA ASP A 126 4.24 10.47 -2.37
C ASP A 126 5.52 9.80 -1.88
N LEU A 127 5.76 8.52 -2.20
CA LEU A 127 7.02 7.85 -1.90
C LEU A 127 8.19 8.40 -2.71
N ALA A 128 8.00 8.72 -3.98
CA ALA A 128 9.03 9.35 -4.81
C ALA A 128 9.45 10.72 -4.26
N ARG A 129 8.52 11.46 -3.67
CA ARG A 129 8.78 12.79 -3.06
C ARG A 129 9.49 12.71 -1.71
N TRP A 130 9.08 11.77 -0.88
CA TRP A 130 9.44 11.70 0.54
C TRP A 130 10.22 10.46 0.94
N GLY A 131 10.57 9.59 -0.01
CA GLY A 131 11.36 8.38 0.21
C GLY A 131 12.75 8.69 0.77
N ARG A 132 13.25 7.82 1.65
CA ARG A 132 14.39 8.09 2.54
C ARG A 132 15.76 8.22 1.86
N SER A 133 15.95 7.68 0.66
CA SER A 133 17.28 7.75 -0.02
C SER A 133 17.09 7.76 -1.53
N ALA A 134 17.72 8.73 -2.19
CA ALA A 134 17.79 8.71 -3.64
C ALA A 134 18.62 7.50 -4.08
N GLY A 135 18.01 6.60 -4.87
CA GLY A 135 18.73 5.55 -5.59
C GLY A 135 18.93 4.21 -4.87
N ALA A 136 18.22 3.93 -3.76
CA ALA A 136 18.21 2.57 -3.24
C ALA A 136 17.44 1.66 -4.23
N PRO A 137 18.02 0.55 -4.73
CA PRO A 137 17.36 -0.34 -5.71
C PRO A 137 15.98 -0.84 -5.25
N GLN A 138 15.81 -1.01 -3.94
CA GLN A 138 14.54 -1.44 -3.32
C GLN A 138 13.45 -0.38 -3.46
N ASP A 139 13.78 0.91 -3.36
CA ASP A 139 12.83 2.01 -3.51
C ASP A 139 12.36 2.11 -4.97
N THR A 140 13.25 1.95 -5.94
CA THR A 140 12.93 1.95 -7.37
C THR A 140 12.03 0.77 -7.74
N ALA A 141 12.30 -0.43 -7.19
CA ALA A 141 11.47 -1.61 -7.40
C ALA A 141 10.06 -1.46 -6.82
N LEU A 142 9.94 -0.86 -5.63
CA LEU A 142 8.65 -0.57 -5.01
C LEU A 142 7.83 0.45 -5.83
N LEU A 143 8.48 1.53 -6.29
CA LEU A 143 7.82 2.51 -7.15
C LEU A 143 7.34 1.87 -8.45
N ALA A 144 8.16 1.02 -9.08
CA ALA A 144 7.80 0.28 -10.27
C ALA A 144 6.59 -0.65 -10.03
N ALA A 145 6.59 -1.39 -8.91
CA ALA A 145 5.48 -2.27 -8.56
C ALA A 145 4.18 -1.50 -8.31
N LEU A 146 4.24 -0.33 -7.65
CA LEU A 146 3.08 0.54 -7.45
C LEU A 146 2.54 1.09 -8.77
N LEU A 147 3.41 1.51 -9.69
CA LEU A 147 3.00 2.00 -11.01
C LEU A 147 2.34 0.91 -11.86
N ALA A 148 2.75 -0.34 -11.71
CA ALA A 148 2.20 -1.48 -12.45
C ALA A 148 0.99 -2.14 -11.78
N TYR A 149 0.62 -1.74 -10.56
CA TYR A 149 -0.33 -2.47 -9.71
C TYR A 149 -1.73 -2.61 -10.34
N ASP A 150 -2.24 -1.55 -10.95
CA ASP A 150 -3.56 -1.54 -11.57
C ASP A 150 -3.53 -1.93 -13.07
N GLY A 151 -2.36 -2.39 -13.58
CA GLY A 151 -2.20 -2.80 -14.97
C GLY A 151 -2.22 -1.63 -15.97
N LEU A 152 -1.99 -0.41 -15.50
CA LEU A 152 -2.09 0.79 -16.33
C LEU A 152 -0.76 1.05 -17.05
N ASP A 153 -0.73 0.84 -18.36
CA ASP A 153 0.39 1.21 -19.22
C ASP A 153 0.67 2.71 -19.24
N ASP A 154 -0.39 3.53 -19.05
CA ASP A 154 -0.32 5.00 -19.06
C ASP A 154 -0.07 5.63 -17.67
N ALA A 155 -0.14 4.87 -16.58
CA ALA A 155 0.03 5.38 -15.21
C ALA A 155 1.37 6.13 -15.01
N HIS A 156 2.38 5.79 -15.77
CA HIS A 156 3.70 6.40 -15.74
C HIS A 156 3.68 7.84 -16.26
N THR A 157 2.98 8.06 -17.38
CA THR A 157 2.85 9.37 -18.00
C THR A 157 2.04 10.28 -17.09
N ASP A 158 0.94 9.78 -16.56
CA ASP A 158 0.08 10.50 -15.63
C ASP A 158 0.80 10.83 -14.31
N ALA A 159 1.59 9.91 -13.76
CA ALA A 159 2.37 10.16 -12.55
C ALA A 159 3.37 11.30 -12.75
N TYR A 160 4.12 11.25 -13.84
CA TYR A 160 5.11 12.28 -14.17
C TYR A 160 4.43 13.63 -14.41
N GLU A 161 3.35 13.66 -15.18
CA GLU A 161 2.59 14.86 -15.48
C GLU A 161 1.97 15.48 -14.22
N ARG A 162 1.39 14.69 -13.31
CA ARG A 162 0.86 15.19 -12.04
C ARG A 162 1.95 15.82 -11.18
N VAL A 163 3.14 15.24 -11.14
CA VAL A 163 4.28 15.80 -10.37
C VAL A 163 4.78 17.09 -10.99
N VAL A 164 4.85 17.18 -12.32
CA VAL A 164 5.38 18.35 -13.04
C VAL A 164 4.36 19.50 -13.08
N ARG A 165 3.07 19.21 -13.37
CA ARG A 165 2.04 20.23 -13.55
C ARG A 165 1.65 20.98 -12.28
N HIS A 166 1.79 20.39 -11.10
CA HIS A 166 1.24 20.98 -9.87
C HIS A 166 2.26 21.73 -9.02
N GLY A 167 3.46 22.04 -9.52
CA GLY A 167 4.46 22.85 -8.81
C GLY A 167 4.79 22.29 -7.41
N ILE A 168 4.71 20.99 -7.26
CA ILE A 168 4.81 20.30 -5.97
C ILE A 168 6.26 20.34 -5.46
N SER A 169 6.46 20.61 -4.19
CA SER A 169 7.78 20.55 -3.54
C SER A 169 8.50 19.22 -3.86
N PHE A 170 9.80 19.29 -4.18
CA PHE A 170 10.63 18.14 -4.59
C PHE A 170 10.25 17.51 -5.95
N SER A 171 9.56 18.22 -6.84
CA SER A 171 9.12 17.72 -8.15
C SER A 171 10.25 17.13 -9.00
N LYS A 172 11.44 17.75 -9.03
CA LYS A 172 12.60 17.26 -9.79
C LYS A 172 13.10 15.89 -9.30
N VAL A 173 13.21 15.71 -7.98
CA VAL A 173 13.65 14.45 -7.37
C VAL A 173 12.61 13.35 -7.59
N ALA A 174 11.34 13.66 -7.37
CA ALA A 174 10.25 12.71 -7.60
C ALA A 174 10.17 12.31 -9.07
N GLY A 175 10.29 13.27 -10.00
CA GLY A 175 10.30 12.99 -11.44
C GLY A 175 11.44 12.05 -11.85
N ALA A 176 12.66 12.29 -11.35
CA ALA A 176 13.81 11.42 -11.65
C ALA A 176 13.59 9.99 -11.14
N ARG A 177 13.06 9.81 -9.93
CA ARG A 177 12.76 8.50 -9.34
C ARG A 177 11.65 7.74 -10.10
N LEU A 178 10.59 8.44 -10.50
CA LEU A 178 9.52 7.84 -11.28
C LEU A 178 9.99 7.44 -12.68
N LEU A 179 10.86 8.24 -13.32
CA LEU A 179 11.48 7.87 -14.60
C LEU A 179 12.37 6.62 -14.48
N GLU A 180 13.14 6.50 -13.41
CA GLU A 180 13.95 5.32 -13.12
C GLU A 180 13.08 4.08 -12.91
N ALA A 181 12.01 4.19 -12.12
CA ALA A 181 11.03 3.12 -11.93
C ALA A 181 10.39 2.68 -13.26
N ARG A 182 10.06 3.62 -14.14
CA ARG A 182 9.56 3.34 -15.50
C ARG A 182 10.57 2.56 -16.34
N ARG A 183 11.83 2.96 -16.33
CA ARG A 183 12.88 2.23 -17.05
C ARG A 183 12.97 0.77 -16.60
N LEU A 184 12.93 0.55 -15.28
CA LEU A 184 12.93 -0.78 -14.70
C LEU A 184 11.76 -1.65 -15.19
N LEU A 185 10.55 -1.08 -15.31
CA LEU A 185 9.38 -1.78 -15.85
C LEU A 185 9.56 -2.13 -17.32
N GLN A 186 10.06 -1.20 -18.13
CA GLN A 186 10.31 -1.43 -19.55
C GLN A 186 11.35 -2.54 -19.77
N GLU A 187 12.44 -2.52 -19.01
CA GLU A 187 13.47 -3.59 -19.06
C GLU A 187 12.91 -4.96 -18.69
N ARG A 188 12.07 -5.02 -17.65
CA ARG A 188 11.39 -6.27 -17.24
C ARG A 188 10.40 -6.76 -18.29
N GLY A 189 9.60 -5.87 -18.88
CA GLY A 189 8.69 -6.20 -19.97
C GLY A 189 9.42 -6.78 -21.18
N LEU A 190 10.50 -6.16 -21.62
CA LEU A 190 11.35 -6.66 -22.72
C LEU A 190 11.98 -8.03 -22.42
N LEU A 191 12.37 -8.28 -21.17
CA LEU A 191 12.90 -9.60 -20.76
C LEU A 191 11.81 -10.67 -20.78
N GLN A 192 10.60 -10.36 -20.34
CA GLN A 192 9.46 -11.29 -20.39
C GLN A 192 9.06 -11.63 -21.83
N GLU A 193 9.00 -10.64 -22.72
CA GLU A 193 8.70 -10.84 -24.14
C GLU A 193 9.77 -11.72 -24.82
N ARG A 194 11.06 -11.47 -24.53
CA ARG A 194 12.16 -12.30 -25.03
C ARG A 194 12.10 -13.74 -24.51
N GLY A 195 11.81 -13.92 -23.22
CA GLY A 195 11.63 -15.24 -22.62
C GLY A 195 10.46 -16.01 -23.24
N ALA A 196 9.34 -15.34 -23.46
CA ALA A 196 8.17 -15.93 -24.12
C ALA A 196 8.43 -16.27 -25.61
N ALA A 197 9.23 -15.46 -26.30
CA ALA A 197 9.64 -15.74 -27.68
C ALA A 197 10.56 -16.95 -27.77
N VAL A 198 11.56 -17.07 -26.88
CA VAL A 198 12.46 -18.24 -26.80
C VAL A 198 11.65 -19.51 -26.47
N SER A 199 10.74 -19.44 -25.48
CA SER A 199 9.90 -20.61 -25.13
C SER A 199 9.02 -21.08 -26.29
N ARG A 200 8.51 -20.17 -27.11
CA ARG A 200 7.74 -20.51 -28.32
C ARG A 200 8.62 -21.16 -29.41
N LEU A 201 9.88 -20.75 -29.55
CA LEU A 201 10.82 -21.34 -30.51
C LEU A 201 11.29 -22.71 -30.07
N THR A 202 11.40 -22.99 -28.78
CA THR A 202 11.81 -24.27 -28.21
C THR A 202 10.67 -25.29 -28.08
N ALA A 203 9.43 -24.84 -28.13
CA ALA A 203 8.21 -25.67 -28.10
C ALA A 203 7.67 -25.97 -29.52
N GLY A 204 8.50 -25.94 -30.55
CA GLY A 204 8.13 -26.27 -31.92
C GLY A 204 7.74 -27.75 -32.07
N PRO A 205 6.99 -28.10 -33.15
CA PRO A 205 6.04 -29.21 -33.22
C PRO A 205 6.67 -30.58 -33.04
#